data_a2f265f6aaa5477c6ca010bbd7ae94be
#
_entry.id   a2f265f6aaa5477c6ca010bbd7ae94be
#
_cell.length_a   1.000
_cell.length_b   1.000
_cell.length_c   1.000
_cell.angle_alpha   90.00
_cell.angle_beta   90.00
_cell.angle_gamma   90.00
#
_symmetry.space_group_name_H-M   'P 1'
#
loop_
_entity.id
_entity.type
_entity.pdbx_description
1 polymer ?
#
loop_
_entity_poly.entity_id
_entity_poly.type
_entity_poly.pdbx_seq_one_letter_code
_entity_poly.pdbx_strand_id
1 'polypeptide(L)'
;FIRLALLKQHAVRGEDEVQGITNLFHLLGSVAFPLGMVRVTDQGSTSSLDKTGMPFDYTIYTAAMCAESLRFYWTTHENQRIQYIDLNDLAASGKACQFDLGRRADYQPCTTPKRPTESVL
;
A
#
# COMPACT_ATOMS: atom_id res chain seq x y z
N PHE A 1 -14.88 4.89 7.09
CA PHE A 1 -15.25 3.64 7.78
C PHE A 1 -16.44 2.94 7.08
N ILE A 2 -17.59 3.58 6.90
CA ILE A 2 -18.80 2.98 6.30
C ILE A 2 -18.54 2.42 4.90
N ARG A 3 -17.85 3.17 4.04
CA ARG A 3 -17.50 2.73 2.68
C ARG A 3 -16.68 1.44 2.70
N LEU A 4 -15.65 1.38 3.55
CA LEU A 4 -14.79 0.20 3.64
C LEU A 4 -15.56 -1.02 4.20
N ALA A 5 -16.45 -0.81 5.16
CA ALA A 5 -17.29 -1.87 5.73
C ALA A 5 -18.22 -2.48 4.67
N LEU A 6 -18.84 -1.64 3.82
CA LEU A 6 -19.68 -2.10 2.72
C LEU A 6 -18.87 -2.87 1.67
N LEU A 7 -17.73 -2.33 1.26
CA LEU A 7 -16.87 -2.99 0.29
C LEU A 7 -16.36 -4.34 0.79
N LYS A 8 -16.03 -4.43 2.08
CA LYS A 8 -15.62 -5.69 2.70
C LYS A 8 -16.70 -6.77 2.63
N GLN A 9 -17.98 -6.41 2.78
CA GLN A 9 -19.08 -7.38 2.71
C GLN A 9 -19.23 -8.00 1.32
N HIS A 10 -18.85 -7.28 0.27
CA HIS A 10 -18.95 -7.73 -1.13
C HIS A 10 -17.61 -8.19 -1.71
N ALA A 11 -16.53 -8.09 -0.93
CA ALA A 11 -15.21 -8.49 -1.38
C ALA A 11 -15.13 -10.01 -1.59
N VAL A 12 -14.57 -10.40 -2.71
CA VAL A 12 -14.24 -11.80 -2.98
C VAL A 12 -13.03 -12.20 -2.15
N ARG A 13 -13.15 -13.31 -1.45
CA ARG A 13 -12.02 -13.88 -0.69
C ARG A 13 -10.95 -14.38 -1.65
N GLY A 14 -9.69 -14.08 -1.37
CA GLY A 14 -8.57 -14.63 -2.13
C GLY A 14 -8.44 -16.14 -1.95
N GLU A 15 -8.02 -16.83 -3.01
CA GLU A 15 -7.75 -18.27 -2.97
C GLU A 15 -6.43 -18.57 -2.24
N ASP A 16 -5.51 -17.62 -2.28
CA ASP A 16 -4.23 -17.67 -1.60
C ASP A 16 -3.87 -16.32 -0.96
N GLU A 17 -2.73 -16.26 -0.28
CA GLU A 17 -2.25 -15.06 0.38
C GLU A 17 -1.99 -13.92 -0.63
N VAL A 18 -1.39 -14.22 -1.78
CA VAL A 18 -1.04 -13.21 -2.79
C VAL A 18 -2.31 -12.54 -3.32
N GLN A 19 -3.32 -13.33 -3.67
CA GLN A 19 -4.61 -12.82 -4.13
C GLN A 19 -5.34 -12.08 -3.01
N GLY A 20 -5.30 -12.61 -1.79
CA GLY A 20 -5.93 -12.00 -0.61
C GLY A 20 -5.33 -10.61 -0.32
N ILE A 21 -4.00 -10.50 -0.30
CA ILE A 21 -3.29 -9.23 -0.10
C ILE A 21 -3.56 -8.26 -1.25
N THR A 22 -3.55 -8.73 -2.49
CA THR A 22 -3.87 -7.90 -3.66
C THR A 22 -5.28 -7.31 -3.53
N ASN A 23 -6.28 -8.14 -3.26
CA ASN A 23 -7.67 -7.71 -3.08
C ASN A 23 -7.81 -6.71 -1.91
N LEU A 24 -7.09 -6.95 -0.80
CA LEU A 24 -7.11 -6.07 0.36
C LEU A 24 -6.54 -4.68 0.03
N PHE A 25 -5.43 -4.60 -0.70
CA PHE A 25 -4.86 -3.31 -1.10
C PHE A 25 -5.78 -2.55 -2.07
N HIS A 26 -6.52 -3.23 -2.94
CA HIS A 26 -7.56 -2.59 -3.75
C HIS A 26 -8.70 -2.01 -2.90
N LEU A 27 -9.14 -2.74 -1.88
CA LEU A 27 -10.15 -2.24 -0.94
C LEU A 27 -9.65 -1.00 -0.19
N LEU A 28 -8.45 -1.07 0.38
CA LEU A 28 -7.84 0.02 1.14
C LEU A 28 -7.58 1.24 0.24
N GLY A 29 -7.16 1.03 -1.01
CA GLY A 29 -6.96 2.09 -1.99
C GLY A 29 -8.24 2.88 -2.29
N SER A 30 -9.43 2.26 -2.14
CA SER A 30 -10.72 2.94 -2.37
C SER A 30 -11.05 3.98 -1.29
N VAL A 31 -10.37 3.96 -0.16
CA VAL A 31 -10.53 4.92 0.96
C VAL A 31 -9.25 5.74 1.21
N ALA A 32 -8.24 5.59 0.37
CA ALA A 32 -7.03 6.39 0.41
C ALA A 32 -7.31 7.83 -0.05
N PHE A 33 -6.68 8.79 0.62
CA PHE A 33 -6.79 10.21 0.26
C PHE A 33 -5.60 10.62 -0.61
N PRO A 34 -5.85 11.07 -1.86
CA PRO A 34 -4.80 11.65 -2.68
C PRO A 34 -4.38 13.02 -2.14
N LEU A 35 -3.15 13.41 -2.41
CA LEU A 35 -2.62 14.71 -2.04
C LEU A 35 -3.48 15.81 -2.65
N GLY A 36 -3.86 16.80 -1.82
CA GLY A 36 -4.66 17.95 -2.23
C GLY A 36 -6.19 17.80 -2.04
N MET A 37 -6.68 16.59 -1.72
CA MET A 37 -8.11 16.38 -1.48
C MET A 37 -8.58 16.93 -0.14
N VAL A 38 -7.75 16.82 0.90
CA VAL A 38 -8.06 17.30 2.24
C VAL A 38 -7.10 18.41 2.61
N ARG A 39 -7.64 19.62 2.84
CA ARG A 39 -6.85 20.76 3.31
C ARG A 39 -6.95 20.86 4.83
N VAL A 40 -5.81 20.91 5.49
CA VAL A 40 -5.75 21.14 6.94
C VAL A 40 -5.85 22.65 7.16
N THR A 41 -6.96 23.10 7.75
CA THR A 41 -7.21 24.52 8.02
C THR A 41 -6.80 24.95 9.42
N ASP A 42 -6.59 24.02 10.33
CA ASP A 42 -6.23 24.30 11.72
C ASP A 42 -4.72 24.51 11.88
N GLN A 43 -4.34 25.72 12.16
CA GLN A 43 -2.94 26.10 12.41
C GLN A 43 -2.36 25.51 13.71
N GLY A 44 -3.16 24.76 14.47
CA GLY A 44 -2.77 24.18 15.75
C GLY A 44 -2.36 22.71 15.71
N SER A 45 -2.61 22.01 14.62
CA SER A 45 -2.32 20.58 14.46
C SER A 45 -1.25 20.32 13.39
N THR A 46 -0.09 20.95 13.55
CA THR A 46 1.08 20.41 12.86
C THR A 46 1.43 19.11 13.54
N SER A 47 0.98 17.99 12.98
CA SER A 47 1.52 16.71 13.38
C SER A 47 3.04 16.80 13.17
N SER A 48 3.79 16.45 14.20
CA SER A 48 5.25 16.53 14.24
C SER A 48 5.94 15.67 13.16
N LEU A 49 5.16 15.03 12.29
CA LEU A 49 5.59 14.16 11.20
C LEU A 49 5.69 14.89 9.86
N ASP A 50 4.99 16.00 9.67
CA ASP A 50 5.07 16.74 8.42
C ASP A 50 6.02 17.92 8.52
N LYS A 51 7.32 17.65 8.29
CA LYS A 51 8.36 18.68 8.19
C LYS A 51 8.30 19.49 6.88
N THR A 52 7.40 19.12 5.97
CA THR A 52 7.32 19.76 4.64
C THR A 52 6.46 21.01 4.63
N GLY A 53 5.73 21.29 5.72
CA GLY A 53 4.85 22.45 5.80
C GLY A 53 3.68 22.41 4.81
N MET A 54 3.37 21.25 4.25
CA MET A 54 2.26 21.11 3.32
C MET A 54 0.93 21.17 4.06
N PRO A 55 0.00 22.06 3.66
CA PRO A 55 -1.28 22.24 4.32
C PRO A 55 -2.32 21.17 3.91
N PHE A 56 -1.87 20.01 3.45
CA PHE A 56 -2.73 18.94 2.95
C PHE A 56 -2.50 17.64 3.72
N ASP A 57 -3.62 16.98 4.05
CA ASP A 57 -3.60 15.62 4.56
C ASP A 57 -3.77 14.62 3.41
N TYR A 58 -3.06 13.50 3.47
CA TYR A 58 -3.10 12.44 2.47
C TYR A 58 -2.67 11.11 3.07
N THR A 59 -2.99 10.02 2.39
CA THR A 59 -2.57 8.68 2.82
C THR A 59 -1.08 8.49 2.53
N ILE A 60 -0.26 8.57 3.57
CA ILE A 60 1.20 8.45 3.48
C ILE A 60 1.61 7.02 3.15
N TYR A 61 0.96 6.04 3.79
CA TYR A 61 1.18 4.62 3.54
C TYR A 61 -0.09 3.82 3.82
N THR A 62 -0.16 2.63 3.24
CA THR A 62 -1.17 1.62 3.51
C THR A 62 -0.47 0.34 3.92
N ALA A 63 -0.94 -0.31 4.98
CA ALA A 63 -0.32 -1.52 5.50
C ALA A 63 -1.36 -2.61 5.78
N ALA A 64 -0.90 -3.85 5.67
CA ALA A 64 -1.66 -5.06 5.97
C ALA A 64 -0.75 -6.12 6.58
N MET A 65 -1.32 -7.05 7.32
CA MET A 65 -0.57 -8.17 7.90
C MET A 65 -1.33 -9.47 7.66
N CYS A 66 -0.61 -10.50 7.23
CA CYS A 66 -1.08 -11.87 7.22
C CYS A 66 -0.65 -12.55 8.51
N ALA A 67 -1.62 -12.97 9.32
CA ALA A 67 -1.35 -13.60 10.62
C ALA A 67 -0.86 -15.04 10.48
N GLU A 68 -1.23 -15.72 9.39
CA GLU A 68 -0.83 -17.10 9.13
C GLU A 68 0.65 -17.21 8.73
N SER A 69 1.10 -16.36 7.81
CA SER A 69 2.49 -16.33 7.34
C SER A 69 3.40 -15.43 8.16
N LEU A 70 2.83 -14.59 9.04
CA LEU A 70 3.54 -13.56 9.80
C LEU A 70 4.27 -12.56 8.89
N ARG A 71 3.68 -12.22 7.75
CA ARG A 71 4.20 -11.21 6.84
C ARG A 71 3.48 -9.89 7.01
N PHE A 72 4.27 -8.83 7.03
CA PHE A 72 3.79 -7.45 7.07
C PHE A 72 4.02 -6.80 5.71
N TYR A 73 2.94 -6.30 5.11
CA TYR A 73 2.91 -5.73 3.77
C TYR A 73 2.62 -4.24 3.82
N TRP A 74 3.20 -3.46 2.92
CA TRP A 74 2.86 -2.04 2.79
C TRP A 74 3.09 -1.50 1.39
N THR A 75 2.43 -0.36 1.10
CA THR A 75 2.72 0.56 0.02
C THR A 75 2.86 1.96 0.59
N THR A 76 3.53 2.86 -0.11
CA THR A 76 3.59 4.27 0.26
C THR A 76 2.93 5.13 -0.82
N HIS A 77 2.69 6.41 -0.51
CA HIS A 77 2.13 7.34 -1.48
C HIS A 77 3.01 7.41 -2.75
N GLU A 78 4.31 7.46 -2.58
CA GLU A 78 5.28 7.57 -3.67
C GLU A 78 5.58 6.22 -4.36
N ASN A 79 5.45 5.12 -3.63
CA ASN A 79 5.72 3.77 -4.15
C ASN A 79 4.50 2.87 -3.95
N GLN A 80 3.78 2.63 -5.04
CA GLN A 80 2.58 1.78 -5.05
C GLN A 80 2.90 0.27 -5.16
N ARG A 81 4.17 -0.09 -5.28
CA ARG A 81 4.59 -1.50 -5.26
C ARG A 81 4.39 -2.06 -3.85
N ILE A 82 3.70 -3.19 -3.75
CA ILE A 82 3.53 -3.89 -2.48
C ILE A 82 4.90 -4.44 -2.06
N GLN A 83 5.37 -3.99 -0.92
CA GLN A 83 6.58 -4.45 -0.24
C GLN A 83 6.19 -5.33 0.94
N TYR A 84 7.05 -6.21 1.37
CA TYR A 84 6.79 -7.00 2.57
C TYR A 84 8.07 -7.34 3.32
N ILE A 85 7.91 -7.65 4.60
CA ILE A 85 8.90 -8.30 5.45
C ILE A 85 8.30 -9.58 6.03
N ASP A 86 9.15 -10.60 6.20
CA ASP A 86 8.78 -11.83 6.91
C ASP A 86 9.25 -11.72 8.36
N LEU A 87 8.30 -11.75 9.30
CA LEU A 87 8.60 -11.62 10.72
C LEU A 87 9.31 -12.85 11.30
N ASN A 88 9.15 -14.02 10.66
CA ASN A 88 9.90 -15.21 11.07
C ASN A 88 11.40 -15.05 10.85
N ASP A 89 11.80 -14.45 9.70
CA ASP A 89 13.20 -14.17 9.40
C ASP A 89 13.79 -13.17 10.40
N LEU A 90 13.00 -12.17 10.80
CA LEU A 90 13.41 -11.17 11.79
C LEU A 90 13.54 -11.78 13.19
N ALA A 91 12.57 -12.59 13.61
CA ALA A 91 12.60 -13.26 14.90
C ALA A 91 13.80 -14.20 15.02
N ALA A 92 14.15 -14.90 13.94
CA ALA A 92 15.33 -15.76 13.89
C ALA A 92 16.64 -14.99 14.07
N SER A 93 16.69 -13.73 13.66
CA SER A 93 17.90 -12.89 13.83
C SER A 93 18.16 -12.46 15.27
N GLY A 94 17.13 -12.41 16.12
CA GLY A 94 17.18 -11.97 17.51
C GLY A 94 17.60 -10.50 17.69
N LYS A 95 17.63 -9.70 16.63
CA LYS A 95 18.06 -8.30 16.64
C LYS A 95 16.92 -7.37 16.29
N ALA A 96 16.88 -6.20 16.92
CA ALA A 96 16.00 -5.12 16.49
C ALA A 96 16.47 -4.59 15.13
N CYS A 97 15.54 -4.51 14.18
CA CYS A 97 15.80 -4.02 12.83
C CYS A 97 14.90 -2.81 12.53
N GLN A 98 15.45 -1.85 11.80
CA GLN A 98 14.71 -0.73 11.26
C GLN A 98 14.75 -0.81 9.73
N PHE A 99 13.60 -0.65 9.10
CA PHE A 99 13.46 -0.68 7.65
C PHE A 99 13.14 0.71 7.11
N ASP A 100 13.67 1.02 5.95
CA ASP A 100 13.20 2.14 5.16
C ASP A 100 11.80 1.78 4.62
N LEU A 101 10.88 2.74 4.66
CA LEU A 101 9.53 2.57 4.09
C LEU A 101 9.55 2.42 2.57
N GLY A 102 10.70 2.64 1.92
CA GLY A 102 10.80 2.55 0.46
C GLY A 102 9.94 3.59 -0.26
N ARG A 103 9.97 4.84 0.20
CA ARG A 103 9.19 5.96 -0.36
C ARG A 103 9.64 6.40 -1.76
N ARG A 104 10.72 5.82 -2.28
CA ARG A 104 11.20 6.15 -3.61
C ARG A 104 10.34 5.45 -4.66
N ALA A 105 9.85 6.20 -5.64
CA ALA A 105 9.10 5.64 -6.76
C ALA A 105 9.90 4.55 -7.48
N ASP A 106 9.25 3.42 -7.72
CA ASP A 106 9.84 2.25 -8.36
C ASP A 106 8.95 1.84 -9.55
N TYR A 107 9.24 2.43 -10.70
CA TYR A 107 8.53 2.13 -11.95
C TYR A 107 9.25 1.04 -12.73
N GLN A 108 8.52 -0.01 -13.10
CA GLN A 108 9.05 -1.05 -13.96
C GLN A 108 8.76 -0.73 -15.44
N PRO A 109 9.77 -0.58 -16.28
CA PRO A 109 9.55 -0.42 -17.72
C PRO A 109 8.97 -1.71 -18.31
N CYS A 110 7.94 -1.60 -19.14
CA CYS A 110 7.42 -2.72 -19.90
C CYS A 110 8.32 -2.97 -21.11
N THR A 111 9.24 -3.91 -20.96
CA THR A 111 10.27 -4.18 -21.98
C THR A 111 9.91 -5.31 -22.95
N THR A 112 8.85 -6.05 -22.67
CA THR A 112 8.43 -7.17 -23.53
C THR A 112 7.27 -6.72 -24.43
N PRO A 113 7.52 -6.44 -25.73
CA PRO A 113 6.43 -6.17 -26.66
C PRO A 113 5.59 -7.44 -26.81
N LYS A 114 4.26 -7.32 -26.66
CA LYS A 114 3.36 -8.39 -27.10
C LYS A 114 3.57 -8.57 -28.59
N ARG A 115 3.78 -9.81 -29.06
CA ARG A 115 3.70 -10.10 -30.48
C ARG A 115 2.38 -9.53 -31.02
N PRO A 116 2.39 -8.90 -32.19
CA PRO A 116 1.13 -8.54 -32.85
C PRO A 116 0.28 -9.79 -32.89
N THR A 117 -0.94 -9.71 -32.41
CA THR A 117 -1.92 -10.77 -32.63
C THR A 117 -2.09 -10.81 -34.15
N GLU A 118 -1.62 -11.87 -34.82
CA GLU A 118 -1.95 -12.08 -36.23
C GLU A 118 -3.46 -11.97 -36.29
N SER A 119 -3.93 -10.95 -36.99
CA SER A 119 -5.34 -10.82 -37.33
C SER A 119 -5.69 -12.06 -38.14
N VAL A 120 -6.45 -12.96 -37.53
CA VAL A 120 -7.12 -14.05 -38.23
C VAL A 120 -8.09 -13.38 -39.19
N LEU A 121 -7.69 -13.30 -40.45
CA LEU A 121 -8.60 -12.97 -41.56
C LEU A 121 -9.56 -14.13 -41.80
#